data_3e218ffee49cb2724f8a5d33f3a43b48
#
_entry.id   3e218ffee49cb2724f8a5d33f3a43b48
#
_cell.length_a   1.000
_cell.length_b   1.000
_cell.length_c   1.000
_cell.angle_alpha   90.00
_cell.angle_beta   90.00
_cell.angle_gamma   90.00
#
_symmetry.space_group_name_H-M   'P 1'
#
loop_
_entity.id
_entity.type
_entity.pdbx_description
1 polymer ?
#
loop_
_entity_poly.entity_id
_entity_poly.type
_entity_poly.pdbx_seq_one_letter_code
_entity_poly.pdbx_strand_id
1 'polypeptide(L)'
;MKNHMNFDKDLTPKKDIMHITEPRLGDVIIDVRHPTEIEDMPLDWHPDNEVICIPFFSLPEKASNLDRKISYLIFCEKGIMSRLHANLLRDRGFLHIGILKYIKNKQVL
;
A
#
# COMPACT_ATOMS: atom_id res chain seq x y z
N MET A 1 24.04 -24.51 -7.27
CA MET A 1 23.65 -24.16 -6.96
C MET A 1 23.49 -23.68 -6.62
N LYS A 2 23.20 -23.59 -6.86
CA LYS A 2 22.76 -23.06 -6.56
C LYS A 2 22.22 -22.47 -6.73
N ASN A 3 21.95 -22.31 -7.23
CA ASN A 3 21.26 -21.74 -7.33
C ASN A 3 20.67 -21.63 -7.23
N HIS A 4 20.48 -21.75 -7.32
CA HIS A 4 19.71 -21.45 -6.99
C HIS A 4 19.54 -21.23 -6.22
N MET A 5 19.96 -21.24 -5.99
CA MET A 5 19.65 -21.07 -5.19
C MET A 5 19.03 -20.13 -4.29
N ASN A 6 18.70 -19.47 -4.33
CA ASN A 6 17.83 -18.43 -3.82
C ASN A 6 16.42 -18.87 -3.63
N PHE A 7 16.15 -19.99 -4.02
CA PHE A 7 14.83 -20.55 -3.83
C PHE A 7 14.47 -20.75 -2.39
N ASP A 8 15.46 -20.81 -1.55
CA ASP A 8 15.19 -20.99 -0.14
C ASP A 8 14.29 -19.92 0.42
N LYS A 9 14.46 -18.71 -0.10
CA LYS A 9 13.60 -17.62 0.36
C LYS A 9 12.15 -17.85 -0.02
N ASP A 10 11.95 -18.41 -1.18
CA ASP A 10 10.58 -18.60 -1.66
C ASP A 10 9.87 -19.70 -0.93
N LEU A 11 10.61 -20.60 -0.31
CA LEU A 11 10.00 -21.68 0.44
C LEU A 11 9.57 -21.25 1.83
N THR A 12 10.02 -20.10 2.27
CA THR A 12 9.63 -19.58 3.57
C THR A 12 8.36 -18.78 3.44
N PRO A 13 7.29 -19.14 4.15
CA PRO A 13 6.05 -18.40 4.04
C PRO A 13 6.24 -16.97 4.51
N LYS A 14 5.76 -16.04 3.72
CA LYS A 14 5.74 -14.64 4.12
C LYS A 14 4.46 -14.37 4.86
N LYS A 15 4.54 -13.49 5.84
CA LYS A 15 3.34 -13.04 6.51
C LYS A 15 2.45 -12.30 5.51
N ASP A 16 1.16 -12.51 5.62
CA ASP A 16 0.22 -11.74 4.83
C ASP A 16 0.31 -10.28 5.23
N ILE A 17 0.06 -9.42 4.26
CA ILE A 17 0.04 -8.00 4.54
C ILE A 17 -1.26 -7.67 5.24
N MET A 18 -1.15 -6.88 6.29
CA MET A 18 -2.29 -6.53 7.10
C MET A 18 -3.26 -5.63 6.34
N HIS A 19 -4.54 -5.94 6.46
CA HIS A 19 -5.61 -5.11 5.90
C HIS A 19 -6.18 -4.24 7.00
N ILE A 20 -6.22 -2.95 6.77
CA ILE A 20 -6.61 -1.98 7.79
C ILE A 20 -7.76 -1.14 7.26
N THR A 21 -8.78 -0.96 8.07
CA THR A 21 -9.92 -0.12 7.69
C THR A 21 -9.87 1.25 8.32
N GLU A 22 -9.14 1.39 9.43
CA GLU A 22 -9.01 2.68 10.11
C GLU A 22 -7.53 3.00 10.27
N PRO A 23 -7.02 3.99 9.53
CA PRO A 23 -5.63 4.40 9.69
C PRO A 23 -5.36 4.89 11.09
N ARG A 24 -4.16 4.64 11.55
CA ARG A 24 -3.72 5.14 12.85
C ARG A 24 -3.06 6.50 12.67
N LEU A 25 -2.96 7.21 13.78
CA LEU A 25 -2.25 8.48 13.76
C LEU A 25 -0.82 8.26 13.29
N GLY A 26 -0.40 9.06 12.33
CA GLY A 26 0.95 8.93 11.77
C GLY A 26 1.06 8.03 10.56
N ASP A 27 0.04 7.22 10.27
CA ASP A 27 0.05 6.44 9.04
C ASP A 27 -0.10 7.37 7.84
N VAL A 28 0.67 7.11 6.79
CA VAL A 28 0.60 7.85 5.55
C VAL A 28 -0.06 6.95 4.50
N ILE A 29 -1.05 7.48 3.83
CA ILE A 29 -1.78 6.71 2.83
C ILE A 29 -1.19 6.99 1.45
N ILE A 30 -0.84 5.94 0.73
CA ILE A 30 -0.41 6.07 -0.66
C ILE A 30 -1.55 5.59 -1.53
N ASP A 31 -2.12 6.53 -2.28
CA ASP A 31 -3.23 6.24 -3.19
C ASP A 31 -2.63 5.88 -4.55
N VAL A 32 -2.75 4.60 -4.92
CA VAL A 32 -2.13 4.11 -6.15
C VAL A 32 -3.11 4.00 -7.30
N ARG A 33 -4.30 4.58 -7.15
CA ARG A 33 -5.30 4.55 -8.22
C ARG A 33 -4.83 5.36 -9.42
N HIS A 34 -5.46 5.13 -10.54
CA HIS A 34 -5.23 5.95 -11.71
C HIS A 34 -5.65 7.39 -11.42
N PRO A 35 -4.96 8.40 -11.96
CA PRO A 35 -5.31 9.80 -11.67
C PRO A 35 -6.76 10.16 -11.97
N THR A 36 -7.36 9.56 -12.99
CA THR A 36 -8.76 9.85 -13.28
C THR A 36 -9.68 9.33 -12.20
N GLU A 37 -9.34 8.21 -11.58
CA GLU A 37 -10.14 7.69 -10.48
C GLU A 37 -10.03 8.59 -9.26
N ILE A 38 -8.83 9.09 -9.01
CA ILE A 38 -8.62 10.00 -7.88
C ILE A 38 -9.42 11.28 -8.09
N GLU A 39 -9.42 11.78 -9.31
CA GLU A 39 -10.13 13.00 -9.64
C GLU A 39 -11.64 12.83 -9.42
N ASP A 40 -12.18 11.69 -9.86
CA ASP A 40 -13.60 11.42 -9.72
C ASP A 40 -14.02 11.21 -8.28
N MET A 41 -13.14 10.63 -7.47
CA MET A 41 -13.49 10.28 -6.11
C MET A 41 -12.26 10.42 -5.20
N PRO A 42 -11.93 11.65 -4.82
CA PRO A 42 -10.77 11.88 -3.97
C PRO A 42 -10.89 11.15 -2.64
N LEU A 43 -9.74 10.76 -2.12
CA LEU A 43 -9.68 10.07 -0.84
C LEU A 43 -9.64 11.12 0.26
N ASP A 44 -10.82 11.52 0.72
CA ASP A 44 -10.91 12.57 1.72
C ASP A 44 -11.63 12.15 3.00
N TRP A 45 -11.87 10.84 3.15
CA TRP A 45 -12.57 10.35 4.34
C TRP A 45 -11.63 9.99 5.49
N HIS A 46 -10.36 10.34 5.35
CA HIS A 46 -9.38 10.20 6.43
C HIS A 46 -8.62 11.52 6.57
N PRO A 47 -9.30 12.58 7.06
CA PRO A 47 -8.68 13.91 7.04
C PRO A 47 -7.48 14.07 7.94
N ASP A 48 -7.30 13.17 8.91
CA ASP A 48 -6.19 13.29 9.85
C ASP A 48 -4.92 12.62 9.36
N ASN A 49 -4.97 11.98 8.19
CA ASN A 49 -3.81 11.27 7.67
C ASN A 49 -3.35 11.90 6.37
N GLU A 50 -2.05 11.98 6.22
CA GLU A 50 -1.48 12.46 4.97
C GLU A 50 -1.78 11.48 3.86
N VAL A 51 -2.16 11.99 2.69
CA VAL A 51 -2.39 11.16 1.51
C VAL A 51 -1.45 11.60 0.42
N ILE A 52 -0.67 10.66 -0.09
CA ILE A 52 0.23 10.88 -1.21
C ILE A 52 -0.33 10.12 -2.40
N CYS A 53 -0.53 10.82 -3.50
CA CYS A 53 -1.05 10.20 -4.72
C CYS A 53 0.11 9.80 -5.59
N ILE A 54 0.38 8.50 -5.66
CA ILE A 54 1.41 7.94 -6.53
C ILE A 54 0.76 6.82 -7.30
N PRO A 55 0.36 7.07 -8.55
CA PRO A 55 -0.32 6.04 -9.34
C PRO A 55 0.51 4.76 -9.42
N PHE A 56 -0.20 3.64 -9.57
CA PHE A 56 0.45 2.34 -9.53
C PHE A 56 1.61 2.23 -10.54
N PHE A 57 1.48 2.89 -11.68
CA PHE A 57 2.52 2.79 -12.71
C PHE A 57 3.75 3.63 -12.39
N SER A 58 3.68 4.49 -11.40
CA SER A 58 4.81 5.33 -10.98
C SER A 58 5.44 4.87 -9.68
N LEU A 59 4.75 4.06 -8.90
CA LEU A 59 5.22 3.76 -7.55
C LEU A 59 6.55 3.00 -7.54
N PRO A 60 6.78 2.02 -8.41
CA PRO A 60 8.07 1.32 -8.36
C PRO A 60 9.26 2.26 -8.51
N GLU A 61 9.11 3.26 -9.38
CA GLU A 61 10.18 4.20 -9.62
C GLU A 61 10.32 5.18 -8.46
N LYS A 62 9.21 5.63 -7.91
CA LYS A 62 9.22 6.66 -6.89
C LYS A 62 9.46 6.11 -5.50
N ALA A 63 9.44 4.81 -5.34
CA ALA A 63 9.59 4.20 -4.01
C ALA A 63 10.93 4.54 -3.38
N SER A 64 11.96 4.76 -4.19
CA SER A 64 13.28 5.08 -3.65
C SER A 64 13.31 6.41 -2.92
N ASN A 65 12.34 7.28 -3.17
CA ASN A 65 12.27 8.59 -2.51
C ASN A 65 11.43 8.55 -1.25
N LEU A 66 10.86 7.41 -0.91
CA LEU A 66 10.04 7.29 0.29
C LEU A 66 10.89 6.85 1.47
N ASP A 67 10.52 7.33 2.66
CA ASP A 67 11.22 6.97 3.88
C ASP A 67 10.72 5.61 4.35
N ARG A 68 11.63 4.63 4.42
CA ARG A 68 11.26 3.26 4.77
C ARG A 68 10.81 3.12 6.22
N LYS A 69 11.04 4.12 7.04
CA LYS A 69 10.68 4.06 8.46
C LYS A 69 9.25 4.50 8.72
N ILE A 70 8.62 5.14 7.75
CA ILE A 70 7.26 5.61 7.90
C ILE A 70 6.30 4.46 7.67
N SER A 71 5.18 4.48 8.37
CA SER A 71 4.13 3.48 8.18
C SER A 71 3.23 3.91 7.04
N TYR A 72 3.17 3.10 5.99
CA TYR A 72 2.37 3.41 4.82
C TYR A 72 1.23 2.43 4.67
N LEU A 73 0.09 2.96 4.27
CA LEU A 73 -1.07 2.17 3.91
C LEU A 73 -1.34 2.40 2.43
N ILE A 74 -1.37 1.32 1.67
CA ILE A 74 -1.54 1.40 0.23
C ILE A 74 -3.01 1.24 -0.10
N PHE A 75 -3.55 2.14 -0.90
CA PHE A 75 -4.97 2.14 -1.22
C PHE A 75 -5.21 2.06 -2.71
N CYS A 76 -6.11 1.16 -3.10
CA CYS A 76 -6.79 1.20 -4.38
C CYS A 76 -8.20 0.68 -4.14
N GLU A 77 -9.10 0.93 -5.09
CA GLU A 77 -10.50 0.62 -4.83
C GLU A 77 -10.75 -0.87 -4.67
N LYS A 78 -10.16 -1.68 -5.52
CA LYS A 78 -10.45 -3.11 -5.52
C LYS A 78 -9.45 -3.96 -4.75
N GLY A 79 -8.40 -3.36 -4.26
CA GLY A 79 -7.42 -4.08 -3.46
C GLY A 79 -6.38 -4.87 -4.23
N ILE A 80 -6.48 -4.93 -5.54
CA ILE A 80 -5.55 -5.72 -6.35
C ILE A 80 -4.21 -5.00 -6.48
N MET A 81 -4.25 -3.76 -6.91
CA MET A 81 -3.03 -2.98 -7.07
C MET A 81 -2.39 -2.67 -5.74
N SER A 82 -3.20 -2.44 -4.70
CA SER A 82 -2.64 -2.16 -3.39
C SER A 82 -1.88 -3.36 -2.85
N ARG A 83 -2.40 -4.57 -3.04
CA ARG A 83 -1.69 -5.78 -2.61
C ARG A 83 -0.38 -5.94 -3.35
N LEU A 84 -0.41 -5.76 -4.66
CA LEU A 84 0.79 -5.92 -5.47
C LEU A 84 1.88 -4.95 -5.03
N HIS A 85 1.51 -3.69 -4.85
CA HIS A 85 2.49 -2.68 -4.50
C HIS A 85 2.90 -2.71 -3.05
N ALA A 86 2.03 -3.17 -2.16
CA ALA A 86 2.42 -3.38 -0.78
C ALA A 86 3.50 -4.47 -0.70
N ASN A 87 3.33 -5.54 -1.46
CA ASN A 87 4.35 -6.58 -1.51
C ASN A 87 5.66 -6.06 -2.09
N LEU A 88 5.57 -5.25 -3.12
CA LEU A 88 6.77 -4.67 -3.73
C LEU A 88 7.54 -3.82 -2.74
N LEU A 89 6.85 -2.97 -2.00
CA LEU A 89 7.51 -2.12 -1.02
C LEU A 89 8.10 -2.92 0.13
N ARG A 90 7.36 -3.92 0.59
CA ARG A 90 7.89 -4.76 1.66
C ARG A 90 9.16 -5.47 1.22
N ASP A 91 9.19 -5.95 -0.02
CA ASP A 91 10.38 -6.59 -0.56
C ASP A 91 11.55 -5.63 -0.67
N ARG A 92 11.28 -4.35 -0.74
CA ARG A 92 12.32 -3.33 -0.81
C ARG A 92 12.72 -2.78 0.55
N GLY A 93 12.26 -3.41 1.62
CA GLY A 93 12.71 -3.06 2.95
C GLY A 93 11.82 -2.10 3.71
N PHE A 94 10.63 -1.83 3.22
CA PHE A 94 9.68 -1.02 3.97
C PHE A 94 9.11 -1.86 5.10
N LEU A 95 9.32 -1.43 6.32
CA LEU A 95 9.03 -2.25 7.50
C LEU A 95 7.57 -2.23 7.90
N HIS A 96 6.89 -1.12 7.63
CA HIS A 96 5.53 -0.91 8.13
C HIS A 96 4.62 -0.64 6.95
N ILE A 97 4.14 -1.70 6.33
CA ILE A 97 3.30 -1.61 5.14
C ILE A 97 2.00 -2.34 5.41
N GLY A 98 0.90 -1.69 5.09
CA GLY A 98 -0.42 -2.31 5.14
C GLY A 98 -1.24 -1.92 3.93
N ILE A 99 -2.42 -2.51 3.84
CA ILE A 99 -3.38 -2.21 2.78
C ILE A 99 -4.57 -1.53 3.44
N LEU A 100 -4.95 -0.37 2.92
CA LEU A 100 -6.12 0.33 3.40
C LEU A 100 -7.33 -0.17 2.63
N LYS A 101 -8.31 -0.69 3.35
CA LYS A 101 -9.52 -1.21 2.74
C LYS A 101 -10.59 -0.14 2.75
N TYR A 102 -11.28 -0.04 1.65
CA TYR A 102 -12.42 0.86 1.54
C TYR A 102 -13.66 0.15 2.08
N ILE A 103 -14.33 0.79 3.03
CA ILE A 103 -15.56 0.25 3.58
C ILE A 103 -16.70 1.10 3.03
N LYS A 104 -17.34 0.58 2.02
CA LYS A 104 -18.30 1.35 1.28
C LYS A 104 -19.55 1.69 2.09
N ASN A 105 -19.96 0.80 2.98
CA ASN A 105 -21.19 0.98 3.73
C ASN A 105 -20.97 1.57 5.09
N LYS A 106 -19.82 2.11 5.33
CA LYS A 106 -19.44 2.54 6.66
C LYS A 106 -20.37 3.59 7.24
N GLN A 107 -20.84 4.48 6.39
CA GLN A 107 -21.68 5.58 6.88
C GLN A 107 -23.15 5.35 6.60
N VAL A 108 -23.56 4.18 6.24
CA VAL A 108 -24.94 3.94 5.88
C VAL A 108 -25.82 3.80 7.10
N LEU A 109 -25.27 3.57 8.20
CA LEU A 109 -26.05 3.41 9.41
C LEU A 109 -26.76 4.68 9.80
#